data_b50f07f4fbcd64f8a3552ad884d3997a
#
_entry.id   b50f07f4fbcd64f8a3552ad884d3997a
#
_cell.length_a   1.000
_cell.length_b   1.000
_cell.length_c   1.000
_cell.angle_alpha   90.00
_cell.angle_beta   90.00
_cell.angle_gamma   90.00
#
_symmetry.space_group_name_H-M   'P 1'
#
loop_
_entity.id
_entity.type
_entity.pdbx_description
1 polymer ?
#
loop_
_entity_poly.entity_id
_entity_poly.type
_entity_poly.pdbx_seq_one_letter_code
_entity_poly.pdbx_strand_id
1 'polypeptide(L)'
;MKKVFFGNSGAEANEGVIKAARKYSFLKYGASRNKIIALQNSFHGRTMAALSATGQDAYHNFFFPFVDGFVFAKANDFADILSKMTDDVCAVMLETVQG
;
A
#
# COMPACT_ATOMS: atom_id res chain seq x y z
N MET A 1 20.86 1.75 -2.87
CA MET A 1 20.36 0.68 -1.99
C MET A 1 21.49 -0.31 -1.71
N LYS A 2 21.54 -0.85 -0.50
CA LYS A 2 22.66 -1.76 -0.08
C LYS A 2 22.21 -3.22 0.01
N LYS A 3 20.93 -3.52 -0.03
CA LYS A 3 20.39 -4.88 0.13
C LYS A 3 19.19 -5.07 -0.79
N VAL A 4 18.98 -6.33 -1.21
CA VAL A 4 17.87 -6.73 -2.08
C VAL A 4 17.15 -7.90 -1.43
N PHE A 5 15.83 -7.93 -1.57
CA PHE A 5 14.96 -9.03 -1.18
C PHE A 5 14.27 -9.57 -2.43
N PHE A 6 14.37 -10.86 -2.65
CA PHE A 6 13.74 -11.52 -3.79
C PHE A 6 12.49 -12.29 -3.35
N GLY A 7 11.39 -12.12 -4.09
CA GLY A 7 10.20 -12.93 -4.00
C GLY A 7 9.95 -13.68 -5.31
N ASN A 8 8.95 -14.58 -5.32
CA ASN A 8 8.60 -15.36 -6.51
C ASN A 8 7.63 -14.63 -7.45
N SER A 9 7.03 -13.55 -7.00
CA SER A 9 6.01 -12.79 -7.75
C SER A 9 5.98 -11.33 -7.32
N GLY A 10 5.32 -10.51 -8.13
CA GLY A 10 5.04 -9.11 -7.77
C GLY A 10 4.22 -8.98 -6.50
N ALA A 11 3.23 -9.86 -6.29
CA ALA A 11 2.44 -9.86 -5.06
C ALA A 11 3.31 -10.11 -3.83
N GLU A 12 4.24 -11.06 -3.88
CA GLU A 12 5.17 -11.31 -2.76
C GLU A 12 6.13 -10.15 -2.53
N ALA A 13 6.61 -9.52 -3.59
CA ALA A 13 7.44 -8.32 -3.48
C ALA A 13 6.66 -7.18 -2.80
N ASN A 14 5.39 -6.98 -3.18
CA ASN A 14 4.51 -5.99 -2.57
C ASN A 14 4.18 -6.30 -1.11
N GLU A 15 3.95 -7.57 -0.76
CA GLU A 15 3.82 -7.98 0.64
C GLU A 15 5.07 -7.60 1.45
N GLY A 16 6.25 -7.84 0.90
CA GLY A 16 7.53 -7.48 1.50
C GLY A 16 7.67 -5.97 1.72
N VAL A 17 7.31 -5.18 0.72
CA VAL A 17 7.35 -3.69 0.78
C VAL A 17 6.39 -3.15 1.83
N ILE A 18 5.16 -3.64 1.89
CA ILE A 18 4.17 -3.24 2.90
C ILE A 18 4.72 -3.50 4.32
N LYS A 19 5.25 -4.69 4.55
CA LYS A 19 5.84 -5.06 5.84
C LYS A 19 7.07 -4.22 6.17
N ALA A 20 7.93 -3.96 5.20
CA ALA A 20 9.13 -3.14 5.39
C ALA A 20 8.77 -1.69 5.76
N ALA A 21 7.80 -1.10 5.06
CA ALA A 21 7.31 0.25 5.34
C ALA A 21 6.75 0.36 6.76
N ARG A 22 5.91 -0.59 7.17
CA ARG A 22 5.31 -0.60 8.50
C ARG A 22 6.36 -0.83 9.60
N LYS A 23 7.29 -1.76 9.40
CA LYS A 23 8.36 -2.01 10.37
C LYS A 23 9.29 -0.81 10.52
N TYR A 24 9.70 -0.20 9.41
CA TYR A 24 10.53 1.00 9.44
C TYR A 24 9.84 2.13 10.24
N SER A 25 8.58 2.36 9.94
CA SER A 25 7.80 3.39 10.62
C SER A 25 7.64 3.10 12.12
N PHE A 26 7.38 1.86 12.48
CA PHE A 26 7.28 1.44 13.88
C PHE A 26 8.57 1.71 14.65
N LEU A 27 9.71 1.34 14.07
CA LEU A 27 11.00 1.54 14.72
C LEU A 27 11.37 3.03 14.88
N LYS A 28 10.89 3.87 13.97
CA LYS A 28 11.22 5.30 13.95
C LYS A 28 10.21 6.17 14.71
N TYR A 29 8.93 5.84 14.64
CA TYR A 29 7.83 6.69 15.11
C TYR A 29 6.87 6.01 16.09
N GLY A 30 7.00 4.71 16.34
CA GLY A 30 6.07 3.95 17.17
C GLY A 30 4.89 3.38 16.37
N ALA A 31 3.88 2.88 17.09
CA ALA A 31 2.80 2.06 16.51
C ALA A 31 1.71 2.86 15.76
N SER A 32 1.64 4.17 15.93
CA SER A 32 0.51 4.97 15.44
C SER A 32 0.61 5.37 13.97
N ARG A 33 1.79 5.28 13.34
CA ARG A 33 2.04 5.70 11.97
C ARG A 33 2.21 4.48 11.07
N ASN A 34 1.10 3.91 10.62
CA ASN A 34 1.09 2.62 9.91
C ASN A 34 0.19 2.57 8.66
N LYS A 35 -0.49 3.67 8.31
CA LYS A 35 -1.31 3.72 7.11
C LYS A 35 -0.48 3.88 5.86
N ILE A 36 -0.95 3.30 4.76
CA ILE A 36 -0.34 3.38 3.44
C ILE A 36 -1.37 3.95 2.47
N ILE A 37 -1.01 5.02 1.77
CA ILE A 37 -1.82 5.54 0.67
C ILE A 37 -1.54 4.69 -0.56
N ALA A 38 -2.58 4.17 -1.19
CA ALA A 38 -2.55 3.53 -2.50
C ALA A 38 -3.41 4.33 -3.48
N LEU A 39 -3.25 4.10 -4.77
CA LEU A 39 -4.03 4.84 -5.77
C LEU A 39 -5.28 4.07 -6.20
N GLN A 40 -6.34 4.81 -6.48
CA GLN A 40 -7.54 4.25 -7.12
C GLN A 40 -7.15 3.63 -8.47
N ASN A 41 -7.82 2.55 -8.83
CA ASN A 41 -7.56 1.75 -10.04
C ASN A 41 -6.18 1.09 -10.09
N SER A 42 -5.43 1.07 -8.99
CA SER A 42 -4.16 0.37 -8.90
C SER A 42 -4.32 -1.15 -8.82
N PHE A 43 -3.24 -1.86 -9.11
CA PHE A 43 -3.16 -3.29 -8.91
C PHE A 43 -1.83 -3.67 -8.24
N HIS A 44 -1.90 -4.28 -7.07
CA HIS A 44 -0.70 -4.65 -6.30
C HIS A 44 -0.58 -6.16 -6.04
N GLY A 45 -1.59 -6.93 -6.41
CA GLY A 45 -1.59 -8.38 -6.28
C GLY A 45 -2.89 -8.92 -5.68
N ARG A 46 -2.93 -10.23 -5.46
CA ARG A 46 -4.13 -10.95 -4.98
C ARG A 46 -3.91 -11.69 -3.67
N THR A 47 -2.75 -11.60 -3.05
CA THR A 47 -2.53 -12.00 -1.66
C THR A 47 -3.26 -11.02 -0.73
N MET A 48 -3.53 -11.38 0.51
CA MET A 48 -4.45 -10.60 1.36
C MET A 48 -4.03 -9.14 1.54
N ALA A 49 -2.77 -8.84 1.84
CA ALA A 49 -2.37 -7.45 1.98
C ALA A 49 -2.21 -6.74 0.62
N ALA A 50 -1.68 -7.41 -0.39
CA ALA A 50 -1.59 -6.85 -1.74
C ALA A 50 -2.98 -6.56 -2.34
N LEU A 51 -3.96 -7.46 -2.10
CA LEU A 51 -5.35 -7.26 -2.49
C LEU A 51 -5.98 -6.08 -1.74
N SER A 52 -5.71 -5.96 -0.45
CA SER A 52 -6.19 -4.83 0.36
C SER A 52 -5.65 -3.49 -0.13
N ALA A 53 -4.43 -3.47 -0.70
CA ALA A 53 -3.81 -2.29 -1.30
C ALA A 53 -4.26 -2.03 -2.75
N THR A 54 -4.93 -2.98 -3.40
CA THR A 54 -5.40 -2.87 -4.79
C THR A 54 -6.63 -1.96 -4.84
N GLY A 55 -6.54 -0.85 -5.58
CA GLY A 55 -7.58 0.18 -5.64
C GLY A 55 -8.68 -0.07 -6.66
N GLN A 56 -9.08 -1.33 -6.86
CA GLN A 56 -10.13 -1.73 -7.82
C GLN A 56 -11.24 -2.47 -7.09
N ASP A 57 -12.43 -1.91 -7.07
CA ASP A 57 -13.58 -2.45 -6.33
C ASP A 57 -13.94 -3.88 -6.74
N ALA A 58 -13.76 -4.24 -8.00
CA ALA A 58 -14.05 -5.58 -8.49
C ALA A 58 -13.28 -6.68 -7.76
N TYR A 59 -12.09 -6.38 -7.27
CA TYR A 59 -11.28 -7.34 -6.50
C TYR A 59 -11.66 -7.42 -5.01
N HIS A 60 -12.50 -6.50 -4.52
CA HIS A 60 -12.89 -6.40 -3.11
C HIS A 60 -14.24 -7.03 -2.78
N ASN A 61 -14.89 -7.72 -3.71
CA ASN A 61 -16.28 -8.14 -3.54
C ASN A 61 -16.50 -9.35 -2.62
N PHE A 62 -15.49 -10.22 -2.44
CA PHE A 62 -15.73 -11.55 -1.84
C PHE A 62 -14.78 -11.93 -0.69
N PHE A 63 -13.71 -11.19 -0.45
CA PHE A 63 -12.59 -11.65 0.37
C PHE A 63 -12.47 -10.90 1.71
N PHE A 64 -13.60 -10.53 2.28
CA PHE A 64 -13.64 -9.85 3.59
C PHE A 64 -13.25 -10.80 4.75
N PRO A 65 -12.67 -10.28 5.84
CA PRO A 65 -12.20 -8.90 6.04
C PRO A 65 -10.83 -8.66 5.40
N PHE A 66 -10.60 -7.40 4.99
CA PHE A 66 -9.32 -7.00 4.41
C PHE A 66 -8.32 -6.57 5.48
N VAL A 67 -7.05 -6.46 5.09
CA VAL A 67 -6.00 -5.93 5.96
C VAL A 67 -6.20 -4.41 6.09
N ASP A 68 -6.27 -3.92 7.33
CA ASP A 68 -6.49 -2.51 7.63
C ASP A 68 -5.28 -1.63 7.27
N GLY A 69 -5.55 -0.34 7.15
CA GLY A 69 -4.55 0.69 7.05
C GLY A 69 -4.21 1.12 5.63
N PHE A 70 -5.03 0.79 4.65
CA PHE A 70 -4.91 1.32 3.29
C PHE A 70 -5.92 2.45 3.06
N VAL A 71 -5.43 3.57 2.52
CA VAL A 71 -6.23 4.75 2.16
C VAL A 71 -6.05 4.99 0.67
N PHE A 72 -7.13 5.19 -0.07
CA PHE A 72 -7.07 5.36 -1.52
C PHE A 72 -7.16 6.83 -1.92
N ALA A 73 -6.28 7.23 -2.83
CA ALA A 73 -6.25 8.55 -3.44
C ALA A 73 -6.40 8.45 -4.96
N LYS A 74 -6.86 9.52 -5.58
CA LYS A 74 -6.95 9.60 -7.05
C LYS A 74 -5.56 9.68 -7.66
N ALA A 75 -5.32 8.89 -8.72
CA ALA A 75 -4.10 8.96 -9.50
C ALA A 75 -3.96 10.33 -10.20
N ASN A 76 -2.73 10.82 -10.31
CA ASN A 76 -2.42 12.10 -10.94
C ASN A 76 -3.15 13.33 -10.33
N ASP A 77 -3.60 13.20 -9.10
CA ASP A 77 -4.24 14.27 -8.34
C ASP A 77 -3.44 14.54 -7.07
N PHE A 78 -2.48 15.44 -7.17
CA PHE A 78 -1.59 15.77 -6.07
C PHE A 78 -2.34 16.37 -4.87
N ALA A 79 -3.36 17.16 -5.12
CA ALA A 79 -4.18 17.75 -4.07
C ALA A 79 -4.94 16.67 -3.27
N ASP A 80 -5.47 15.64 -3.96
CA ASP A 80 -6.16 14.55 -3.30
C ASP A 80 -5.19 13.69 -2.47
N ILE A 81 -4.01 13.40 -2.98
CA ILE A 81 -2.97 12.68 -2.25
C ILE A 81 -2.57 13.46 -0.99
N LEU A 82 -2.33 14.77 -1.11
CA LEU A 82 -1.99 15.62 0.04
C LEU A 82 -3.10 15.67 1.09
N SER A 83 -4.36 15.70 0.66
CA SER A 83 -5.50 15.72 1.58
C SER A 83 -5.58 14.47 2.46
N LYS A 84 -5.02 13.36 1.99
CA LYS A 84 -4.98 12.06 2.69
C LYS A 84 -3.67 11.80 3.43
N MET A 85 -2.69 12.71 3.31
CA MET A 85 -1.39 12.63 3.97
C MET A 85 -1.49 13.13 5.41
N THR A 86 -2.08 12.31 6.26
CA THR A 86 -2.23 12.59 7.69
C THR A 86 -1.02 12.05 8.47
N ASP A 87 -0.90 12.42 9.76
CA ASP A 87 0.26 12.06 10.60
C ASP A 87 0.41 10.55 10.82
N ASP A 88 -0.62 9.76 10.56
CA ASP A 88 -0.62 8.31 10.69
C ASP A 88 -0.23 7.57 9.39
N VAL A 89 0.12 8.28 8.32
CA VAL A 89 0.58 7.70 7.06
C VAL A 89 2.09 7.46 7.10
N CYS A 90 2.50 6.24 6.77
CA CYS A 90 3.92 5.86 6.74
C CYS A 90 4.50 5.75 5.32
N ALA A 91 3.67 5.55 4.31
CA ALA A 91 4.14 5.36 2.93
C ALA A 91 3.05 5.70 1.90
N VAL A 92 3.50 5.95 0.69
CA VAL A 92 2.66 6.00 -0.51
C VAL A 92 3.12 4.87 -1.44
N MET A 93 2.17 4.05 -1.87
CA MET A 93 2.40 2.93 -2.78
C MET A 93 1.76 3.22 -4.13
N LEU A 94 2.55 3.20 -5.18
CA LEU A 94 2.10 3.53 -6.53
C LEU A 94 2.81 2.67 -7.58
N GLU A 95 2.21 2.62 -8.76
CA GLU A 95 2.82 2.04 -9.95
C GLU A 95 3.37 3.16 -10.83
N THR A 96 4.59 3.01 -11.34
CA THR A 96 5.16 3.98 -12.27
C THR A 96 4.44 3.96 -13.62
N VAL A 97 3.91 2.80 -13.99
CA VAL A 97 3.02 2.59 -15.13
C VAL A 97 1.82 1.79 -14.65
N GLN A 98 0.64 2.39 -14.68
CA GLN A 98 -0.60 1.73 -14.28
C GLN A 98 -1.24 1.10 -15.51
N GLY A 99 -1.52 -0.19 -15.43
CA GLY A 99 -2.15 -0.95 -16.50
C GLY A 99 -3.65 -0.67 -16.69
#